data_ea779bdbcde85ea635abddc4608db08b
#
_entry.id   ea779bdbcde85ea635abddc4608db08b
#
_cell.length_a   1.000
_cell.length_b   1.000
_cell.length_c   1.000
_cell.angle_alpha   90.00
_cell.angle_beta   90.00
_cell.angle_gamma   90.00
#
_symmetry.space_group_name_H-M   'P 1'
#
loop_
_entity.id
_entity.type
_entity.pdbx_description
1 polymer ?
#
loop_
_entity_poly.entity_id
_entity_poly.type
_entity_poly.pdbx_seq_one_letter_code
_entity_poly.pdbx_strand_id
1 'polypeptide(L)'
;MNLINIENLTKSYTERKLFNGASFSLQEGEKVGVIGINGTGKTTLLKMIMGEEETDEGTVTLANHVVLRYLPQHPEFAPDKSSLECVLEGNVTDENRWSIESEAKAMMTRLGIKDFMQPAGQLSGGQRKRLALISVLLSPADILLLDEPTNHLDNEMADWLEDYLKKWRGALIMVTHDRYFL
;
A
#
# COMPACT_ATOMS: atom_id res chain seq x y z
N MET A 1 -1.45 -14.91 -14.45
CA MET A 1 -2.89 -14.55 -14.46
C MET A 1 -3.00 -13.03 -14.43
N ASN A 2 -3.95 -12.45 -15.17
CA ASN A 2 -4.17 -11.00 -15.16
C ASN A 2 -5.01 -10.63 -13.92
N LEU A 3 -4.50 -9.78 -13.05
CA LEU A 3 -5.17 -9.41 -11.80
C LEU A 3 -5.94 -8.10 -11.91
N ILE A 4 -5.41 -7.14 -12.65
CA ILE A 4 -6.05 -5.85 -12.93
C ILE A 4 -5.98 -5.59 -14.43
N ASN A 5 -7.07 -5.12 -15.00
CA ASN A 5 -7.11 -4.62 -16.37
C ASN A 5 -7.74 -3.23 -16.38
N ILE A 6 -7.02 -2.27 -16.91
CA ILE A 6 -7.47 -0.89 -17.09
C ILE A 6 -7.51 -0.60 -18.60
N GLU A 7 -8.65 -0.20 -19.10
CA GLU A 7 -8.87 0.09 -20.52
C GLU A 7 -9.42 1.48 -20.72
N ASN A 8 -8.75 2.26 -21.56
CA ASN A 8 -9.17 3.60 -21.99
C ASN A 8 -9.55 4.55 -20.84
N LEU A 9 -8.84 4.45 -19.73
CA LEU A 9 -9.09 5.23 -18.54
C LEU A 9 -8.99 6.73 -18.84
N THR A 10 -10.07 7.46 -18.57
CA THR A 10 -10.12 8.91 -18.64
C THR A 10 -10.66 9.45 -17.32
N LYS A 11 -9.97 10.45 -16.78
CA LYS A 11 -10.37 11.16 -15.56
C LYS A 11 -9.95 12.61 -15.65
N SER A 12 -10.87 13.50 -15.34
CA SER A 12 -10.64 14.95 -15.32
C SER A 12 -11.14 15.54 -14.01
N TYR A 13 -10.41 16.52 -13.49
CA TYR A 13 -10.92 17.43 -12.50
C TYR A 13 -10.90 18.84 -13.10
N THR A 14 -12.06 19.45 -13.21
CA THR A 14 -12.24 20.75 -13.88
C THR A 14 -11.80 20.68 -15.36
N GLU A 15 -10.92 21.58 -15.81
CA GLU A 15 -10.43 21.63 -17.19
C GLU A 15 -9.20 20.74 -17.46
N ARG A 16 -8.60 20.19 -16.39
CA ARG A 16 -7.38 19.37 -16.50
C ARG A 16 -7.71 17.90 -16.55
N LYS A 17 -7.32 17.24 -17.64
CA LYS A 17 -7.34 15.77 -17.73
C LYS A 17 -6.16 15.19 -16.98
N LEU A 18 -6.43 14.32 -16.01
CA LEU A 18 -5.40 13.56 -15.28
C LEU A 18 -5.00 12.31 -16.08
N PHE A 19 -5.98 11.64 -16.66
CA PHE A 19 -5.81 10.49 -17.55
C PHE A 19 -6.59 10.70 -18.82
N ASN A 20 -6.03 10.30 -19.95
CA ASN A 20 -6.64 10.45 -21.26
C ASN A 20 -6.42 9.17 -22.08
N GLY A 21 -7.34 8.24 -21.95
CA GLY A 21 -7.29 6.97 -22.67
C GLY A 21 -6.16 6.04 -22.22
N ALA A 22 -5.75 6.10 -20.95
CA ALA A 22 -4.70 5.24 -20.42
C ALA A 22 -5.15 3.79 -20.32
N SER A 23 -4.31 2.87 -20.77
CA SER A 23 -4.55 1.42 -20.66
C SER A 23 -3.36 0.72 -20.06
N PHE A 24 -3.62 -0.22 -19.16
CA PHE A 24 -2.59 -0.90 -18.42
C PHE A 24 -3.16 -2.18 -17.79
N SER A 25 -2.32 -3.21 -17.65
CA SER A 25 -2.69 -4.44 -16.94
C SER A 25 -1.62 -4.83 -15.93
N LEU A 26 -2.05 -5.42 -14.81
CA LEU A 26 -1.17 -5.96 -13.78
C LEU A 26 -1.33 -7.47 -13.74
N GLN A 27 -0.21 -8.17 -13.86
CA GLN A 27 -0.17 -9.62 -13.78
C GLN A 27 0.28 -10.10 -12.39
N GLU A 28 -0.03 -11.36 -12.10
CA GLU A 28 0.41 -12.02 -10.86
C GLU A 28 1.94 -11.90 -10.70
N GLY A 29 2.38 -11.48 -9.51
CA GLY A 29 3.79 -11.31 -9.18
C GLY A 29 4.47 -10.09 -9.79
N GLU A 30 3.77 -9.31 -10.61
CA GLU A 30 4.33 -8.11 -11.25
C GLU A 30 4.48 -6.95 -10.27
N LYS A 31 5.57 -6.19 -10.39
CA LYS A 31 5.85 -5.00 -9.59
C LYS A 31 5.84 -3.78 -10.51
N VAL A 32 4.96 -2.84 -10.23
CA VAL A 32 4.77 -1.63 -11.06
C VAL A 32 4.96 -0.38 -10.22
N GLY A 33 5.85 0.48 -10.65
CA GLY A 33 6.04 1.82 -10.09
C GLY A 33 5.31 2.87 -10.93
N VAL A 34 4.48 3.68 -10.30
CA VAL A 34 3.85 4.85 -10.90
C VAL A 34 4.59 6.08 -10.42
N ILE A 35 5.29 6.73 -11.33
CA ILE A 35 6.17 7.86 -11.02
C ILE A 35 5.54 9.15 -11.58
N GLY A 36 5.61 10.21 -10.82
CA GLY A 36 5.15 11.52 -11.23
C GLY A 36 5.28 12.55 -10.12
N ILE A 37 5.17 13.80 -10.48
CA ILE A 37 5.12 14.91 -9.51
C ILE A 37 3.77 14.96 -8.81
N ASN A 38 3.70 15.63 -7.65
CA ASN A 38 2.45 15.84 -6.92
C ASN A 38 1.39 16.52 -7.80
N GLY A 39 0.14 16.09 -7.68
CA GLY A 39 -0.99 16.63 -8.46
C GLY A 39 -1.14 16.05 -9.86
N THR A 40 -0.44 14.96 -10.20
CA THR A 40 -0.57 14.25 -11.49
C THR A 40 -1.60 13.13 -11.49
N GLY A 41 -2.35 12.94 -10.41
CA GLY A 41 -3.41 11.93 -10.32
C GLY A 41 -2.97 10.54 -9.86
N LYS A 42 -1.76 10.40 -9.29
CA LYS A 42 -1.25 9.10 -8.80
C LYS A 42 -2.17 8.48 -7.74
N THR A 43 -2.55 9.24 -6.72
CA THR A 43 -3.48 8.78 -5.67
C THR A 43 -4.88 8.53 -6.24
N THR A 44 -5.32 9.34 -7.21
CA THR A 44 -6.59 9.15 -7.91
C THR A 44 -6.61 7.81 -8.65
N LEU A 45 -5.52 7.43 -9.31
CA LEU A 45 -5.38 6.12 -9.95
C LEU A 45 -5.59 4.98 -8.96
N LEU A 46 -4.95 5.03 -7.79
CA LEU A 46 -5.11 4.00 -6.77
C LEU A 46 -6.55 3.94 -6.25
N LYS A 47 -7.20 5.08 -6.04
CA LYS A 47 -8.61 5.15 -5.63
C LYS A 47 -9.56 4.58 -6.68
N MET A 48 -9.31 4.81 -7.97
CA MET A 48 -10.08 4.20 -9.06
C MET A 48 -9.91 2.68 -9.11
N ILE A 49 -8.71 2.18 -8.86
CA ILE A 49 -8.45 0.73 -8.77
C ILE A 49 -9.20 0.11 -7.60
N MET A 50 -9.32 0.81 -6.47
CA MET A 50 -10.09 0.35 -5.32
C MET A 50 -11.61 0.47 -5.48
N GLY A 51 -12.07 1.21 -6.49
CA GLY A 51 -13.48 1.52 -6.67
C GLY A 51 -14.01 2.63 -5.76
N GLU A 52 -13.13 3.40 -5.13
CA GLU A 52 -13.46 4.56 -4.30
C GLU A 52 -13.65 5.85 -5.11
N GLU A 53 -13.17 5.87 -6.34
CA GLU A 53 -13.31 6.98 -7.28
C GLU A 53 -13.80 6.45 -8.62
N GLU A 54 -14.81 7.11 -9.20
CA GLU A 54 -15.35 6.75 -10.50
C GLU A 54 -14.45 7.26 -11.63
N THR A 55 -14.39 6.50 -12.73
CA THR A 55 -13.77 6.93 -13.98
C THR A 55 -14.76 7.77 -14.80
N ASP A 56 -14.28 8.75 -15.54
CA ASP A 56 -15.15 9.50 -16.47
C ASP A 56 -15.42 8.66 -17.72
N GLU A 57 -14.39 7.96 -18.20
CA GLU A 57 -14.49 6.99 -19.30
C GLU A 57 -13.54 5.83 -19.06
N GLY A 58 -13.80 4.71 -19.71
CA GLY A 58 -13.01 3.50 -19.59
C GLY A 58 -13.45 2.60 -18.43
N THR A 59 -12.70 1.53 -18.23
CA THR A 59 -13.03 0.50 -17.23
C THR A 59 -11.82 0.09 -16.43
N VAL A 60 -12.04 -0.22 -15.15
CA VAL A 60 -11.10 -0.87 -14.26
C VAL A 60 -11.71 -2.20 -13.83
N THR A 61 -11.08 -3.30 -14.19
CA THR A 61 -11.57 -4.66 -13.88
C THR A 61 -10.55 -5.38 -13.02
N LEU A 62 -11.03 -5.93 -11.89
CA LEU A 62 -10.27 -6.81 -11.02
C LEU A 62 -10.66 -8.27 -11.29
N ALA A 63 -9.69 -9.18 -11.21
CA ALA A 63 -9.97 -10.60 -11.28
C ALA A 63 -10.81 -11.05 -10.08
N ASN A 64 -11.59 -12.11 -10.26
CA ASN A 64 -12.44 -12.65 -9.18
C ASN A 64 -11.60 -13.15 -8.01
N HIS A 65 -12.09 -12.93 -6.80
CA HIS A 65 -11.50 -13.40 -5.54
C HIS A 65 -10.11 -12.81 -5.22
N VAL A 66 -9.68 -11.75 -5.90
CA VAL A 66 -8.43 -11.07 -5.61
C VAL A 66 -8.58 -10.21 -4.35
N VAL A 67 -7.67 -10.40 -3.41
CA VAL A 67 -7.59 -9.59 -2.19
C VAL A 67 -6.60 -8.46 -2.41
N LEU A 68 -7.12 -7.24 -2.35
CA LEU A 68 -6.37 -6.01 -2.53
C LEU A 68 -6.23 -5.30 -1.19
N ARG A 69 -5.02 -4.80 -0.90
CA ARG A 69 -4.74 -3.96 0.27
C ARG A 69 -4.09 -2.66 -0.15
N TYR A 70 -4.52 -1.60 0.49
CA TYR A 70 -4.08 -0.24 0.19
C TYR A 70 -3.41 0.42 1.40
N LEU A 71 -2.27 1.06 1.16
CA LEU A 71 -1.62 1.94 2.11
C LEU A 71 -1.95 3.40 1.77
N PRO A 72 -2.81 4.09 2.57
CA PRO A 72 -3.16 5.47 2.33
C PRO A 72 -2.03 6.44 2.75
N GLN A 73 -2.06 7.65 2.24
CA GLN A 73 -1.15 8.72 2.67
C GLN A 73 -1.39 9.14 4.13
N HIS A 74 -2.63 9.07 4.60
CA HIS A 74 -3.04 9.47 5.95
C HIS A 74 -3.76 8.31 6.65
N PRO A 75 -3.00 7.35 7.22
CA PRO A 75 -3.59 6.23 7.91
C PRO A 75 -4.21 6.63 9.25
N GLU A 76 -5.34 6.02 9.57
CA GLU A 76 -6.04 6.19 10.83
C GLU A 76 -6.08 4.87 11.61
N PHE A 77 -5.86 4.96 12.92
CA PHE A 77 -5.97 3.84 13.86
C PHE A 77 -6.85 4.22 15.04
N ALA A 78 -7.49 3.24 15.65
CA ALA A 78 -8.16 3.42 16.92
C ALA A 78 -7.11 3.86 17.97
N PRO A 79 -7.29 5.04 18.61
CA PRO A 79 -6.23 5.64 19.43
C PRO A 79 -5.91 4.83 20.69
N ASP A 80 -6.87 4.06 21.19
CA ASP A 80 -6.75 3.30 22.43
C ASP A 80 -6.14 1.90 22.24
N LYS A 81 -6.06 1.41 20.98
CA LYS A 81 -5.43 0.12 20.70
C LYS A 81 -3.91 0.22 20.78
N SER A 82 -3.28 -0.84 21.26
CA SER A 82 -1.82 -0.94 21.19
C SER A 82 -1.34 -1.00 19.74
N SER A 83 -0.09 -0.55 19.54
CA SER A 83 0.52 -0.59 18.20
C SER A 83 0.55 -2.02 17.62
N LEU A 84 0.79 -3.03 18.44
CA LEU A 84 0.77 -4.42 18.02
C LEU A 84 -0.63 -4.88 17.60
N GLU A 85 -1.68 -4.54 18.37
CA GLU A 85 -3.07 -4.85 18.02
C GLU A 85 -3.46 -4.21 16.68
N CYS A 86 -3.07 -2.95 16.44
CA CYS A 86 -3.33 -2.27 15.18
C CYS A 86 -2.72 -2.99 13.97
N VAL A 87 -1.52 -3.53 14.12
CA VAL A 87 -0.84 -4.25 13.05
C VAL A 87 -1.46 -5.63 12.81
N LEU A 88 -1.90 -6.31 13.85
CA LEU A 88 -2.48 -7.65 13.75
C LEU A 88 -3.94 -7.63 13.29
N GLU A 89 -4.65 -6.53 13.49
CA GLU A 89 -6.07 -6.43 13.17
C GLU A 89 -6.35 -6.73 11.70
N GLY A 90 -7.20 -7.72 11.45
CA GLY A 90 -7.57 -8.16 10.11
C GLY A 90 -6.49 -8.95 9.36
N ASN A 91 -5.32 -9.18 9.96
CA ASN A 91 -4.20 -9.88 9.33
C ASN A 91 -3.98 -11.31 9.86
N VAL A 92 -4.61 -11.65 10.97
CA VAL A 92 -4.50 -13.00 11.55
C VAL A 92 -5.38 -13.97 10.77
N THR A 93 -4.78 -15.07 10.32
CA THR A 93 -5.46 -16.19 9.64
C THR A 93 -5.16 -17.51 10.37
N ASP A 94 -5.87 -18.58 10.04
CA ASP A 94 -5.58 -19.89 10.59
C ASP A 94 -4.18 -20.40 10.25
N GLU A 95 -3.64 -19.97 9.12
CA GLU A 95 -2.33 -20.37 8.63
C GLU A 95 -1.19 -19.64 9.34
N ASN A 96 -1.37 -18.36 9.65
CA ASN A 96 -0.30 -17.49 10.19
C ASN A 96 -0.40 -17.21 11.69
N ARG A 97 -1.46 -17.63 12.38
CA ARG A 97 -1.73 -17.27 13.79
C ARG A 97 -0.58 -17.57 14.77
N TRP A 98 0.29 -18.50 14.44
CA TRP A 98 1.43 -18.87 15.29
C TRP A 98 2.70 -18.07 14.98
N SER A 99 2.82 -17.47 13.81
CA SER A 99 4.01 -16.75 13.36
C SER A 99 3.82 -15.25 13.24
N ILE A 100 2.61 -14.77 12.96
CA ILE A 100 2.35 -13.38 12.59
C ILE A 100 2.75 -12.37 13.66
N GLU A 101 2.57 -12.70 14.94
CA GLU A 101 2.96 -11.80 16.03
C GLU A 101 4.48 -11.59 16.07
N SER A 102 5.25 -12.64 15.89
CA SER A 102 6.71 -12.56 15.82
C SER A 102 7.18 -11.78 14.62
N GLU A 103 6.56 -11.98 13.47
CA GLU A 103 6.83 -11.24 12.23
C GLU A 103 6.49 -9.75 12.40
N ALA A 104 5.33 -9.45 13.00
CA ALA A 104 4.91 -8.08 13.31
C ALA A 104 5.93 -7.37 14.20
N LYS A 105 6.34 -7.99 15.30
CA LYS A 105 7.35 -7.44 16.23
C LYS A 105 8.69 -7.22 15.56
N ALA A 106 9.13 -8.13 14.69
CA ALA A 106 10.36 -7.98 13.93
C ALA A 106 10.30 -6.79 12.98
N MET A 107 9.21 -6.63 12.22
CA MET A 107 9.01 -5.48 11.34
C MET A 107 8.88 -4.17 12.11
N MET A 108 8.15 -4.15 13.23
CA MET A 108 8.01 -2.98 14.09
C MET A 108 9.38 -2.51 14.61
N THR A 109 10.19 -3.44 15.09
CA THR A 109 11.56 -3.14 15.54
C THR A 109 12.40 -2.57 14.41
N ARG A 110 12.32 -3.18 13.21
CA ARG A 110 13.06 -2.75 12.02
C ARG A 110 12.67 -1.34 11.58
N LEU A 111 11.41 -0.97 11.71
CA LEU A 111 10.90 0.34 11.37
C LEU A 111 10.83 1.32 12.57
N GLY A 112 11.58 1.04 13.63
CA GLY A 112 11.80 1.97 14.72
C GLY A 112 10.64 2.10 15.71
N ILE A 113 9.72 1.15 15.76
CA ILE A 113 8.64 1.05 16.74
C ILE A 113 9.05 0.02 17.78
N LYS A 114 9.61 0.50 18.91
CA LYS A 114 10.20 -0.36 19.93
C LYS A 114 9.23 -0.78 21.03
N ASP A 115 8.26 0.07 21.35
CA ASP A 115 7.21 -0.24 22.32
C ASP A 115 5.96 -0.75 21.58
N PHE A 116 5.79 -2.06 21.59
CA PHE A 116 4.68 -2.72 20.91
C PHE A 116 3.32 -2.47 21.56
N MET A 117 3.34 -2.14 22.84
CA MET A 117 2.13 -1.90 23.62
C MET A 117 1.74 -0.44 23.71
N GLN A 118 2.55 0.47 23.15
CA GLN A 118 2.21 1.89 23.11
C GLN A 118 0.90 2.11 22.34
N PRO A 119 -0.07 2.85 22.91
CA PRO A 119 -1.31 3.18 22.22
C PRO A 119 -1.05 3.94 20.90
N ALA A 120 -1.78 3.57 19.84
CA ALA A 120 -1.60 4.18 18.52
C ALA A 120 -1.82 5.71 18.52
N GLY A 121 -2.69 6.21 19.40
CA GLY A 121 -2.92 7.64 19.57
C GLY A 121 -1.71 8.42 20.09
N GLN A 122 -0.75 7.77 20.73
CA GLN A 122 0.48 8.38 21.27
C GLN A 122 1.65 8.35 20.26
N LEU A 123 1.51 7.67 19.15
CA LEU A 123 2.51 7.61 18.11
C LEU A 123 2.64 8.95 17.36
N SER A 124 3.86 9.30 16.95
CA SER A 124 4.09 10.40 16.02
C SER A 124 3.44 10.10 14.65
N GLY A 125 3.25 11.14 13.83
CA GLY A 125 2.74 10.96 12.46
C GLY A 125 3.59 10.01 11.64
N GLY A 126 4.92 10.11 11.73
CA GLY A 126 5.84 9.19 11.05
C GLY A 126 5.74 7.76 11.56
N GLN A 127 5.63 7.57 12.88
CA GLN A 127 5.43 6.25 13.47
C GLN A 127 4.11 5.62 13.04
N ARG A 128 3.01 6.38 12.99
CA ARG A 128 1.70 5.89 12.49
C ARG A 128 1.78 5.45 11.04
N LYS A 129 2.47 6.21 10.19
CA LYS A 129 2.67 5.82 8.79
C LYS A 129 3.49 4.54 8.64
N ARG A 130 4.54 4.38 9.44
CA ARG A 130 5.31 3.12 9.47
C ARG A 130 4.50 1.96 10.00
N LEU A 131 3.66 2.19 11.01
CA LEU A 131 2.75 1.17 11.54
C LEU A 131 1.74 0.70 10.48
N ALA A 132 1.17 1.64 9.73
CA ALA A 132 0.25 1.34 8.64
C ALA A 132 0.94 0.53 7.52
N LEU A 133 2.17 0.88 7.17
CA LEU A 133 2.97 0.11 6.22
C LEU A 133 3.14 -1.34 6.69
N ILE A 134 3.52 -1.57 7.95
CA ILE A 134 3.66 -2.91 8.52
C ILE A 134 2.34 -3.67 8.42
N SER A 135 1.22 -3.05 8.81
CA SER A 135 -0.11 -3.67 8.74
C SER A 135 -0.45 -4.14 7.33
N VAL A 136 -0.15 -3.32 6.32
CA VAL A 136 -0.39 -3.67 4.91
C VAL A 136 0.54 -4.78 4.43
N LEU A 137 1.83 -4.74 4.78
CA LEU A 137 2.81 -5.76 4.40
C LEU A 137 2.51 -7.15 5.01
N LEU A 138 1.92 -7.19 6.20
CA LEU A 138 1.52 -8.44 6.88
C LEU A 138 0.16 -8.97 6.40
N SER A 139 -0.58 -8.20 5.62
CA SER A 139 -1.90 -8.61 5.17
C SER A 139 -1.84 -9.80 4.19
N PRO A 140 -2.81 -10.72 4.26
CA PRO A 140 -2.93 -11.79 3.29
C PRO A 140 -3.53 -11.26 1.98
N ALA A 141 -2.73 -10.51 1.21
CA ALA A 141 -3.16 -9.85 -0.02
C ALA A 141 -2.52 -10.47 -1.26
N ASP A 142 -3.24 -10.42 -2.37
CA ASP A 142 -2.75 -10.78 -3.71
C ASP A 142 -2.14 -9.56 -4.40
N ILE A 143 -2.66 -8.38 -4.08
CA ILE A 143 -2.21 -7.10 -4.62
C ILE A 143 -2.00 -6.10 -3.48
N LEU A 144 -0.85 -5.43 -3.46
CA LEU A 144 -0.58 -4.27 -2.63
C LEU A 144 -0.61 -2.99 -3.47
N LEU A 145 -1.33 -2.00 -2.98
CA LEU A 145 -1.31 -0.63 -3.50
C LEU A 145 -0.64 0.25 -2.44
N LEU A 146 0.55 0.74 -2.74
CA LEU A 146 1.33 1.55 -1.80
C LEU A 146 1.44 2.99 -2.31
N ASP A 147 0.90 3.93 -1.54
CA ASP A 147 0.96 5.36 -1.86
C ASP A 147 2.08 6.03 -1.06
N GLU A 148 3.18 6.36 -1.75
CA GLU A 148 4.39 6.98 -1.18
C GLU A 148 4.91 6.24 0.07
N PRO A 149 5.19 4.92 -0.01
CA PRO A 149 5.53 4.10 1.17
C PRO A 149 6.87 4.46 1.80
N THR A 150 7.76 5.12 1.07
CA THR A 150 9.09 5.53 1.55
C THR A 150 9.08 6.82 2.34
N ASN A 151 7.98 7.57 2.32
CA ASN A 151 7.84 8.76 3.14
C ASN A 151 7.96 8.39 4.62
N HIS A 152 8.75 9.18 5.36
CA HIS A 152 9.06 8.93 6.77
C HIS A 152 9.92 7.69 7.07
N LEU A 153 10.60 7.14 6.06
CA LEU A 153 11.64 6.14 6.20
C LEU A 153 13.02 6.80 6.03
N ASP A 154 13.97 6.38 6.86
CA ASP A 154 15.38 6.65 6.60
C ASP A 154 15.92 5.69 5.50
N ASN A 155 17.17 5.90 5.09
CA ASN A 155 17.75 5.10 4.01
C ASN A 155 17.80 3.60 4.35
N GLU A 156 18.13 3.24 5.58
CA GLU A 156 18.20 1.84 6.01
C GLU A 156 16.83 1.17 5.98
N MET A 157 15.79 1.88 6.44
CA MET A 157 14.39 1.40 6.38
C MET A 157 13.90 1.28 4.93
N ALA A 158 14.24 2.25 4.08
CA ALA A 158 13.87 2.23 2.66
C ALA A 158 14.53 1.05 1.93
N ASP A 159 15.81 0.80 2.17
CA ASP A 159 16.54 -0.35 1.60
C ASP A 159 15.93 -1.68 2.05
N TRP A 160 15.56 -1.79 3.32
CA TRP A 160 14.87 -2.95 3.84
C TRP A 160 13.52 -3.17 3.15
N LEU A 161 12.73 -2.10 2.97
CA LEU A 161 11.43 -2.19 2.31
C LEU A 161 11.59 -2.62 0.84
N GLU A 162 12.56 -2.08 0.13
CA GLU A 162 12.86 -2.47 -1.25
C GLU A 162 13.18 -3.97 -1.34
N ASP A 163 14.06 -4.46 -0.48
CA ASP A 163 14.42 -5.88 -0.42
C ASP A 163 13.22 -6.77 -0.07
N TYR A 164 12.38 -6.32 0.85
CA TYR A 164 11.16 -7.03 1.21
C TYR A 164 10.18 -7.14 0.03
N LEU A 165 9.91 -6.02 -0.64
CA LEU A 165 8.98 -5.97 -1.77
C LEU A 165 9.47 -6.77 -2.98
N LYS A 166 10.77 -6.79 -3.24
CA LYS A 166 11.35 -7.63 -4.29
C LYS A 166 11.14 -9.13 -4.06
N LYS A 167 11.17 -9.55 -2.81
CA LYS A 167 10.98 -10.97 -2.41
C LYS A 167 9.51 -11.34 -2.22
N TRP A 168 8.64 -10.37 -2.02
CA TRP A 168 7.22 -10.62 -1.84
C TRP A 168 6.61 -11.16 -3.14
N ARG A 169 5.80 -12.23 -3.02
CA ARG A 169 5.31 -12.99 -4.19
C ARG A 169 4.09 -12.37 -4.88
N GLY A 170 3.34 -11.50 -4.21
CA GLY A 170 2.15 -10.86 -4.76
C GLY A 170 2.47 -9.76 -5.76
N ALA A 171 1.44 -9.25 -6.40
CA ALA A 171 1.55 -8.12 -7.31
C ALA A 171 1.53 -6.78 -6.55
N LEU A 172 2.26 -5.80 -7.06
CA LEU A 172 2.45 -4.50 -6.42
C LEU A 172 2.22 -3.37 -7.41
N ILE A 173 1.42 -2.38 -7.00
CA ILE A 173 1.44 -1.05 -7.60
C ILE A 173 1.92 -0.08 -6.53
N MET A 174 2.99 0.62 -6.81
CA MET A 174 3.57 1.59 -5.90
C MET A 174 3.61 2.96 -6.55
N VAL A 175 3.03 3.94 -5.88
CA VAL A 175 3.11 5.35 -6.26
C VAL A 175 4.26 5.99 -5.51
N THR A 176 5.21 6.57 -6.23
CA THR A 176 6.36 7.23 -5.63
C THR A 176 6.86 8.38 -6.52
N HIS A 177 7.52 9.36 -5.90
CA HIS A 177 8.32 10.36 -6.60
C HIS A 177 9.80 9.94 -6.71
N ASP A 178 10.21 8.89 -6.01
CA ASP A 178 11.56 8.35 -6.06
C ASP A 178 11.71 7.39 -7.26
N ARG A 179 12.51 7.82 -8.25
CA ARG A 179 12.76 7.06 -9.47
C ARG A 179 13.71 5.87 -9.28
N TYR A 180 14.39 5.83 -8.14
CA TYR A 180 15.41 4.83 -7.85
C TYR A 180 14.92 3.72 -6.93
N PHE A 181 13.66 3.81 -6.50
CA PHE A 181 13.04 2.79 -5.67
C PHE A 181 12.41 1.69 -6.54
N LEU A 182 12.84 0.43 -6.38
CA LEU A 182 12.57 -0.81 -7.15
C LEU A 182 13.46 -0.98 -8.38
#